data_cf4927cd914f2531558d32c727d98504
#
_entry.id   cf4927cd914f2531558d32c727d98504
#
_cell.length_a   1.000
_cell.length_b   1.000
_cell.length_c   1.000
_cell.angle_alpha   90.00
_cell.angle_beta   90.00
_cell.angle_gamma   90.00
#
_symmetry.space_group_name_H-M   'P 1'
#
loop_
_entity.id
_entity.type
_entity.pdbx_description
1 polymer ?
#
loop_
_entity_poly.entity_id
_entity_poly.type
_entity_poly.pdbx_seq_one_letter_code
_entity_poly.pdbx_strand_id
1 'polypeptide(L)'
;SIKNFCKNKIIELVIIGPEKPLVDGLSDYLHEHGINSFGPSKYASQLEGSKTFSKNFFVKYGIPTAQYASFSNFYDAASHLKKIEYPTVVKADGLASGKGVIICENLSEAEKALKSMFKEKAFGRAGRRVVIEEFLEGEEASFIAVVSKDKVLPLVTSQDHKPVGEGDVGLNTGGMGAYSPAPIVSEELNKKIMNEVMYPTVNGLIKEGHPYLGFLYAGLMIKDNEIKVLEFNCRFGDPETQPIMIRLKSSLVQLCLSAINDDLDSHKIDWSNKHSCGVVIASDGYPESYESNKEVSFDSNEDPEAKLFHAGTKLQDDKVV
;
A
#
# COMPACT_ATOMS: atom_id res chain seq x y z
N SER A 1 -21.15 -16.98 -1.35
CA SER A 1 -19.70 -16.76 -1.65
C SER A 1 -19.53 -15.81 -2.83
N ILE A 2 -18.39 -15.13 -2.94
CA ILE A 2 -18.08 -14.24 -4.07
C ILE A 2 -18.24 -14.98 -5.41
N LYS A 3 -17.73 -16.20 -5.53
CA LYS A 3 -17.89 -17.06 -6.72
C LYS A 3 -19.35 -17.19 -7.17
N ASN A 4 -20.27 -17.52 -6.26
CA ASN A 4 -21.69 -17.67 -6.58
C ASN A 4 -22.31 -16.35 -7.04
N PHE A 5 -21.93 -15.26 -6.39
CA PHE A 5 -22.35 -13.92 -6.78
C PHE A 5 -21.88 -13.60 -8.22
N CYS A 6 -20.61 -13.82 -8.53
CA CYS A 6 -20.06 -13.59 -9.87
C CYS A 6 -20.78 -14.40 -10.95
N LYS A 7 -21.01 -15.70 -10.68
CA LYS A 7 -21.75 -16.56 -11.65
C LYS A 7 -23.20 -16.14 -11.82
N ASN A 8 -23.91 -15.84 -10.73
CA ASN A 8 -25.31 -15.45 -10.78
C ASN A 8 -25.54 -14.08 -11.43
N LYS A 9 -24.59 -13.17 -11.31
CA LYS A 9 -24.65 -11.80 -11.85
C LYS A 9 -23.88 -11.65 -13.15
N ILE A 10 -23.31 -12.73 -13.69
CA ILE A 10 -22.51 -12.73 -14.94
C ILE A 10 -21.41 -11.65 -14.86
N ILE A 11 -20.65 -11.65 -13.75
CA ILE A 11 -19.54 -10.70 -13.57
C ILE A 11 -18.37 -11.14 -14.46
N GLU A 12 -17.92 -10.25 -15.35
CA GLU A 12 -16.86 -10.50 -16.32
C GLU A 12 -15.46 -10.21 -15.76
N LEU A 13 -15.36 -9.31 -14.78
CA LEU A 13 -14.10 -8.91 -14.15
C LEU A 13 -14.28 -8.63 -12.67
N VAL A 14 -13.37 -9.12 -11.85
CA VAL A 14 -13.27 -8.78 -10.44
C VAL A 14 -11.93 -8.06 -10.19
N ILE A 15 -11.96 -6.79 -9.81
CA ILE A 15 -10.78 -6.06 -9.34
C ILE A 15 -10.74 -6.16 -7.82
N ILE A 16 -9.64 -6.71 -7.28
CA ILE A 16 -9.52 -6.95 -5.84
C ILE A 16 -8.81 -5.76 -5.20
N GLY A 17 -9.58 -4.93 -4.47
CA GLY A 17 -9.06 -3.72 -3.81
C GLY A 17 -8.39 -3.97 -2.45
N PRO A 18 -9.01 -4.76 -1.53
CA PRO A 18 -8.44 -4.97 -0.20
C PRO A 18 -7.29 -5.98 -0.20
N GLU A 19 -6.28 -5.74 0.65
CA GLU A 19 -5.10 -6.60 0.78
C GLU A 19 -5.40 -7.99 1.37
N LYS A 20 -6.28 -8.06 2.37
CA LYS A 20 -6.55 -9.32 3.05
C LYS A 20 -7.08 -10.43 2.13
N PRO A 21 -8.07 -10.21 1.25
CA PRO A 21 -8.49 -11.20 0.27
C PRO A 21 -7.38 -11.66 -0.67
N LEU A 22 -6.47 -10.76 -1.06
CA LEU A 22 -5.32 -11.10 -1.91
C LEU A 22 -4.37 -12.05 -1.17
N VAL A 23 -3.98 -11.70 0.04
CA VAL A 23 -3.11 -12.54 0.89
C VAL A 23 -3.76 -13.89 1.24
N ASP A 24 -5.07 -13.93 1.36
CA ASP A 24 -5.83 -15.17 1.59
C ASP A 24 -5.94 -16.03 0.31
N GLY A 25 -5.66 -15.48 -0.89
CA GLY A 25 -5.64 -16.21 -2.17
C GLY A 25 -6.95 -16.13 -2.96
N LEU A 26 -7.72 -15.05 -2.82
CA LEU A 26 -8.96 -14.88 -3.58
C LEU A 26 -8.73 -14.86 -5.09
N SER A 27 -7.62 -14.28 -5.55
CA SER A 27 -7.29 -14.23 -6.98
C SER A 27 -7.11 -15.64 -7.54
N ASP A 28 -6.30 -16.48 -6.88
CA ASP A 28 -6.09 -17.88 -7.29
C ASP A 28 -7.41 -18.64 -7.31
N TYR A 29 -8.21 -18.48 -6.24
CA TYR A 29 -9.52 -19.13 -6.14
C TYR A 29 -10.49 -18.74 -7.26
N LEU A 30 -10.50 -17.47 -7.68
CA LEU A 30 -11.38 -17.01 -8.78
C LEU A 30 -10.90 -17.56 -10.12
N HIS A 31 -9.60 -17.55 -10.38
CA HIS A 31 -9.00 -18.12 -11.60
C HIS A 31 -9.28 -19.62 -11.74
N GLU A 32 -9.12 -20.41 -10.67
CA GLU A 32 -9.47 -21.85 -10.64
C GLU A 32 -10.93 -22.12 -10.99
N HIS A 33 -11.79 -21.12 -10.83
CA HIS A 33 -13.22 -21.24 -11.14
C HIS A 33 -13.66 -20.54 -12.43
N GLY A 34 -12.68 -20.13 -13.28
CA GLY A 34 -12.92 -19.51 -14.57
C GLY A 34 -13.50 -18.08 -14.46
N ILE A 35 -13.21 -17.37 -13.39
CA ILE A 35 -13.63 -15.98 -13.18
C ILE A 35 -12.38 -15.09 -13.32
N ASN A 36 -12.42 -14.16 -14.26
CA ASN A 36 -11.35 -13.18 -14.45
C ASN A 36 -11.23 -12.31 -13.22
N SER A 37 -10.02 -12.26 -12.65
CA SER A 37 -9.72 -11.34 -11.56
C SER A 37 -8.43 -10.60 -11.82
N PHE A 38 -8.41 -9.33 -11.43
CA PHE A 38 -7.24 -8.47 -11.47
C PHE A 38 -6.73 -8.29 -10.04
N GLY A 39 -5.62 -8.93 -9.77
CA GLY A 39 -4.95 -9.00 -8.47
C GLY A 39 -3.93 -10.13 -8.47
N PRO A 40 -2.82 -10.00 -7.71
CA PRO A 40 -1.76 -11.00 -7.66
C PRO A 40 -2.19 -12.31 -7.01
N SER A 41 -1.41 -13.36 -7.27
CA SER A 41 -1.55 -14.64 -6.59
C SER A 41 -1.30 -14.51 -5.09
N LYS A 42 -1.73 -15.50 -4.32
CA LYS A 42 -1.46 -15.60 -2.88
C LYS A 42 0.03 -15.50 -2.57
N TYR A 43 0.87 -16.11 -3.41
CA TYR A 43 2.32 -16.04 -3.24
C TYR A 43 2.84 -14.62 -3.43
N ALA A 44 2.54 -14.00 -4.55
CA ALA A 44 2.98 -12.64 -4.86
C ALA A 44 2.45 -11.60 -3.87
N SER A 45 1.25 -11.83 -3.32
CA SER A 45 0.66 -10.99 -2.27
C SER A 45 1.43 -11.02 -0.95
N GLN A 46 2.39 -11.94 -0.76
CA GLN A 46 3.27 -11.91 0.41
C GLN A 46 4.20 -10.70 0.44
N LEU A 47 4.42 -10.02 -0.68
CA LEU A 47 5.13 -8.73 -0.71
C LEU A 47 4.46 -7.67 0.19
N GLU A 48 3.14 -7.73 0.38
CA GLU A 48 2.40 -6.91 1.35
C GLU A 48 2.09 -7.69 2.63
N GLY A 49 1.77 -8.97 2.50
CA GLY A 49 1.28 -9.83 3.58
C GLY A 49 2.31 -10.19 4.65
N SER A 50 3.62 -10.11 4.35
CA SER A 50 4.70 -10.39 5.28
C SER A 50 5.91 -9.49 5.03
N LYS A 51 6.22 -8.63 5.98
CA LYS A 51 7.39 -7.75 5.92
C LYS A 51 8.70 -8.53 5.89
N THR A 52 8.76 -9.63 6.63
CA THR A 52 9.94 -10.54 6.60
C THR A 52 10.12 -11.16 5.22
N PHE A 53 9.03 -11.61 4.57
CA PHE A 53 9.10 -12.11 3.19
C PHE A 53 9.61 -11.02 2.24
N SER A 54 9.00 -9.83 2.29
CA SER A 54 9.40 -8.67 1.48
C SER A 54 10.87 -8.34 1.64
N LYS A 55 11.35 -8.19 2.87
CA LYS A 55 12.75 -7.85 3.15
C LYS A 55 13.73 -8.91 2.64
N ASN A 56 13.43 -10.19 2.86
CA ASN A 56 14.25 -11.28 2.32
C ASN A 56 14.25 -11.28 0.78
N PHE A 57 13.11 -10.99 0.17
CA PHE A 57 12.97 -10.86 -1.27
C PHE A 57 13.80 -9.68 -1.80
N PHE A 58 13.79 -8.52 -1.12
CA PHE A 58 14.58 -7.35 -1.50
C PHE A 58 16.07 -7.67 -1.52
N VAL A 59 16.58 -8.29 -0.45
CA VAL A 59 17.99 -8.70 -0.39
C VAL A 59 18.34 -9.69 -1.51
N LYS A 60 17.47 -10.68 -1.72
CA LYS A 60 17.70 -11.72 -2.74
C LYS A 60 17.80 -11.16 -4.16
N TYR A 61 17.02 -10.12 -4.47
CA TYR A 61 16.94 -9.54 -5.81
C TYR A 61 17.62 -8.17 -5.94
N GLY A 62 18.35 -7.73 -4.91
CA GLY A 62 19.13 -6.49 -4.93
C GLY A 62 18.26 -5.22 -4.96
N ILE A 63 17.05 -5.28 -4.40
CA ILE A 63 16.12 -4.13 -4.32
C ILE A 63 16.55 -3.27 -3.13
N PRO A 64 16.80 -1.95 -3.33
CA PRO A 64 17.27 -1.07 -2.26
C PRO A 64 16.19 -0.91 -1.17
N THR A 65 16.58 -1.12 0.07
CA THR A 65 15.69 -1.00 1.24
C THR A 65 16.52 -0.69 2.50
N ALA A 66 15.83 -0.34 3.59
CA ALA A 66 16.44 -0.15 4.90
C ALA A 66 17.17 -1.40 5.39
N GLN A 67 18.27 -1.23 6.12
CA GLN A 67 18.88 -2.30 6.88
C GLN A 67 17.86 -2.84 7.89
N TYR A 68 17.82 -4.15 8.08
CA TYR A 68 16.80 -4.77 8.92
C TYR A 68 17.28 -6.04 9.59
N ALA A 69 16.57 -6.40 10.67
CA ALA A 69 16.64 -7.70 11.29
C ALA A 69 15.24 -8.19 11.67
N SER A 70 14.97 -9.49 11.53
CA SER A 70 13.66 -10.08 11.85
C SER A 70 13.76 -11.05 13.02
N PHE A 71 12.77 -11.02 13.92
CA PHE A 71 12.75 -11.80 15.14
C PHE A 71 11.40 -12.44 15.36
N SER A 72 11.42 -13.71 15.82
CA SER A 72 10.23 -14.48 16.19
C SER A 72 10.04 -14.60 17.71
N ASN A 73 10.94 -14.04 18.50
CA ASN A 73 10.83 -14.01 19.96
C ASN A 73 11.29 -12.67 20.53
N PHE A 74 10.75 -12.35 21.70
CA PHE A 74 10.99 -11.08 22.39
C PHE A 74 12.45 -10.89 22.83
N TYR A 75 13.10 -11.94 23.33
CA TYR A 75 14.42 -11.81 23.97
C TYR A 75 15.51 -11.50 22.97
N ASP A 76 15.48 -12.15 21.80
CA ASP A 76 16.45 -11.91 20.72
C ASP A 76 16.26 -10.50 20.14
N ALA A 77 14.98 -10.09 19.92
CA ALA A 77 14.66 -8.74 19.49
C ALA A 77 15.15 -7.67 20.49
N ALA A 78 14.88 -7.87 21.79
CA ALA A 78 15.32 -6.95 22.83
C ALA A 78 16.85 -6.90 22.97
N SER A 79 17.53 -8.03 22.76
CA SER A 79 19.01 -8.06 22.73
C SER A 79 19.57 -7.29 21.53
N HIS A 80 18.91 -7.34 20.40
CA HIS A 80 19.29 -6.58 19.19
C HIS A 80 19.12 -5.08 19.38
N LEU A 81 18.00 -4.62 19.97
CA LEU A 81 17.75 -3.20 20.24
C LEU A 81 18.82 -2.50 21.06
N LYS A 82 19.56 -3.24 21.91
CA LYS A 82 20.66 -2.69 22.72
C LYS A 82 21.94 -2.41 21.93
N LYS A 83 21.99 -2.83 20.65
CA LYS A 83 23.19 -2.81 19.81
C LYS A 83 23.06 -1.93 18.58
N ILE A 84 21.89 -1.35 18.36
CA ILE A 84 21.59 -0.51 17.20
C ILE A 84 21.52 0.97 17.58
N GLU A 85 21.60 1.82 16.58
CA GLU A 85 21.42 3.26 16.71
C GLU A 85 19.93 3.65 16.68
N TYR A 86 19.63 4.84 17.15
CA TYR A 86 18.29 5.41 17.19
C TYR A 86 18.26 6.75 16.42
N PRO A 87 17.10 7.12 15.82
CA PRO A 87 15.82 6.39 15.86
C PRO A 87 15.85 5.06 15.08
N THR A 88 14.93 4.14 15.42
CA THR A 88 14.72 2.88 14.72
C THR A 88 13.24 2.63 14.49
N VAL A 89 12.91 1.74 13.57
CA VAL A 89 11.51 1.41 13.25
C VAL A 89 11.21 -0.05 13.61
N VAL A 90 10.22 -0.25 14.47
CA VAL A 90 9.74 -1.58 14.86
C VAL A 90 8.42 -1.86 14.15
N LYS A 91 8.38 -2.94 13.34
CA LYS A 91 7.23 -3.29 12.51
C LYS A 91 6.70 -4.68 12.87
N ALA A 92 5.38 -4.82 13.04
CA ALA A 92 4.72 -6.12 13.03
C ALA A 92 4.80 -6.75 11.62
N ASP A 93 5.09 -8.04 11.53
CA ASP A 93 5.39 -8.73 10.25
C ASP A 93 4.18 -8.78 9.29
N GLY A 94 2.97 -9.06 9.81
CA GLY A 94 1.77 -9.23 8.99
C GLY A 94 0.98 -7.95 8.74
N LEU A 95 -0.20 -8.12 8.14
CA LEU A 95 -1.16 -7.03 7.92
C LEU A 95 -1.61 -6.43 9.27
N ALA A 96 -1.42 -5.14 9.44
CA ALA A 96 -1.74 -4.39 10.65
C ALA A 96 -2.39 -3.02 10.37
N SER A 97 -2.93 -2.81 9.16
CA SER A 97 -3.66 -1.60 8.74
C SER A 97 -2.90 -0.31 9.06
N GLY A 98 -1.62 -0.26 8.73
CA GLY A 98 -0.73 0.88 9.00
C GLY A 98 -0.31 1.06 10.49
N LYS A 99 -1.06 0.51 11.43
CA LYS A 99 -0.82 0.68 12.88
C LYS A 99 0.32 -0.17 13.43
N GLY A 100 0.84 -1.12 12.66
CA GLY A 100 1.91 -2.02 13.06
C GLY A 100 3.32 -1.48 12.82
N VAL A 101 3.49 -0.20 12.52
CA VAL A 101 4.77 0.50 12.29
C VAL A 101 4.96 1.54 13.38
N ILE A 102 6.02 1.41 14.18
CA ILE A 102 6.30 2.29 15.31
C ILE A 102 7.73 2.82 15.17
N ILE A 103 7.86 4.13 15.00
CA ILE A 103 9.14 4.83 15.07
C ILE A 103 9.49 4.97 16.55
N CYS A 104 10.73 4.63 16.91
CA CYS A 104 11.20 4.64 18.29
C CYS A 104 12.46 5.51 18.38
N GLU A 105 12.39 6.58 19.14
CA GLU A 105 13.47 7.54 19.32
C GLU A 105 14.56 7.02 20.26
N ASN A 106 14.25 5.99 21.05
CA ASN A 106 15.17 5.44 22.04
C ASN A 106 14.82 3.99 22.41
N LEU A 107 15.74 3.35 23.14
CA LEU A 107 15.59 1.95 23.58
C LEU A 107 14.29 1.71 24.38
N SER A 108 13.90 2.64 25.24
CA SER A 108 12.70 2.48 26.09
C SER A 108 11.42 2.39 25.26
N GLU A 109 11.31 3.21 24.23
CA GLU A 109 10.18 3.20 23.29
C GLU A 109 10.16 1.91 22.46
N ALA A 110 11.33 1.50 21.96
CA ALA A 110 11.45 0.27 21.17
C ALA A 110 11.12 -0.98 22.01
N GLU A 111 11.53 -1.03 23.28
CA GLU A 111 11.13 -2.12 24.18
C GLU A 111 9.62 -2.13 24.48
N LYS A 112 8.98 -0.96 24.60
CA LYS A 112 7.51 -0.85 24.71
C LYS A 112 6.83 -1.38 23.46
N ALA A 113 7.30 -0.99 22.28
CA ALA A 113 6.79 -1.48 21.00
C ALA A 113 6.89 -3.02 20.92
N LEU A 114 8.04 -3.62 21.26
CA LEU A 114 8.18 -5.07 21.31
C LEU A 114 7.23 -5.74 22.31
N LYS A 115 7.03 -5.14 23.50
CA LYS A 115 6.09 -5.68 24.52
C LYS A 115 4.66 -5.70 23.97
N SER A 116 4.23 -4.61 23.35
CA SER A 116 2.91 -4.50 22.73
C SER A 116 2.71 -5.59 21.66
N MET A 117 3.70 -5.81 20.79
CA MET A 117 3.61 -6.80 19.72
C MET A 117 3.63 -8.24 20.21
N PHE A 118 4.63 -8.61 21.03
CA PHE A 118 4.85 -10.01 21.43
C PHE A 118 4.03 -10.46 22.64
N LYS A 119 3.88 -9.58 23.66
CA LYS A 119 3.28 -9.95 24.95
C LYS A 119 1.80 -9.61 25.02
N GLU A 120 1.45 -8.38 24.61
CA GLU A 120 0.06 -7.91 24.67
C GLU A 120 -0.75 -8.35 23.46
N LYS A 121 -0.09 -8.87 22.41
CA LYS A 121 -0.70 -9.36 21.16
C LYS A 121 -1.59 -8.32 20.49
N ALA A 122 -1.25 -7.04 20.60
CA ALA A 122 -2.01 -5.92 20.06
C ALA A 122 -2.32 -6.08 18.55
N PHE A 123 -1.44 -6.80 17.83
CA PHE A 123 -1.59 -7.08 16.39
C PHE A 123 -1.93 -8.54 16.08
N GLY A 124 -2.41 -9.32 17.06
CA GLY A 124 -2.83 -10.70 16.86
C GLY A 124 -1.74 -11.58 16.23
N ARG A 125 -2.05 -12.20 15.08
CA ARG A 125 -1.09 -13.06 14.37
C ARG A 125 0.06 -12.27 13.74
N ALA A 126 -0.17 -11.01 13.32
CA ALA A 126 0.83 -10.16 12.71
C ALA A 126 2.00 -9.85 13.67
N GLY A 127 1.73 -9.73 14.96
CA GLY A 127 2.75 -9.48 15.99
C GLY A 127 3.56 -10.70 16.45
N ARG A 128 3.37 -11.88 15.85
CA ARG A 128 4.18 -13.08 16.19
C ARG A 128 5.62 -13.00 15.74
N ARG A 129 5.90 -12.15 14.77
CA ARG A 129 7.22 -11.82 14.28
C ARG A 129 7.31 -10.32 14.14
N VAL A 130 8.48 -9.77 14.35
CA VAL A 130 8.76 -8.35 14.18
C VAL A 130 9.94 -8.16 13.24
N VAL A 131 9.93 -7.04 12.52
CA VAL A 131 11.06 -6.53 11.73
C VAL A 131 11.51 -5.24 12.39
N ILE A 132 12.80 -5.13 12.68
CA ILE A 132 13.44 -3.92 13.20
C ILE A 132 14.29 -3.35 12.07
N GLU A 133 14.07 -2.09 11.72
CA GLU A 133 14.72 -1.42 10.59
C GLU A 133 15.43 -0.14 11.04
N GLU A 134 16.47 0.24 10.29
CA GLU A 134 17.01 1.59 10.40
C GLU A 134 15.93 2.60 10.07
N PHE A 135 15.96 3.75 10.74
CA PHE A 135 15.10 4.87 10.38
C PHE A 135 15.64 5.52 9.09
N LEU A 136 14.76 5.71 8.12
CA LEU A 136 15.10 6.38 6.86
C LEU A 136 14.63 7.83 6.91
N GLU A 137 15.54 8.74 6.59
CA GLU A 137 15.21 10.15 6.37
C GLU A 137 14.95 10.41 4.88
N GLY A 138 14.09 11.36 4.58
CA GLY A 138 13.76 11.75 3.21
C GLY A 138 12.31 12.15 3.05
N GLU A 139 11.85 12.16 1.79
CA GLU A 139 10.45 12.36 1.45
C GLU A 139 9.83 11.05 0.96
N GLU A 140 8.64 10.73 1.46
CA GLU A 140 7.90 9.57 0.99
C GLU A 140 7.27 9.85 -0.38
N ALA A 141 7.24 8.83 -1.23
CA ALA A 141 6.52 8.87 -2.50
C ALA A 141 5.87 7.53 -2.80
N SER A 142 4.71 7.58 -3.44
CA SER A 142 3.94 6.41 -3.87
C SER A 142 4.14 6.19 -5.37
N PHE A 143 4.76 5.06 -5.73
CA PHE A 143 4.98 4.67 -7.11
C PHE A 143 4.16 3.44 -7.43
N ILE A 144 3.15 3.60 -8.27
CA ILE A 144 2.19 2.54 -8.59
C ILE A 144 2.32 2.18 -10.07
N ALA A 145 2.33 0.89 -10.35
CA ALA A 145 2.30 0.36 -11.72
C ALA A 145 1.23 -0.71 -11.90
N VAL A 146 0.75 -0.85 -13.12
CA VAL A 146 0.04 -2.04 -13.58
C VAL A 146 1.07 -3.04 -14.06
N VAL A 147 0.98 -4.27 -13.56
CA VAL A 147 1.90 -5.35 -13.90
C VAL A 147 1.13 -6.50 -14.51
N SER A 148 1.67 -7.06 -15.60
CA SER A 148 1.22 -8.30 -16.23
C SER A 148 2.45 -9.10 -16.63
N LYS A 149 2.72 -10.17 -15.89
CA LYS A 149 3.92 -11.02 -16.08
C LYS A 149 5.21 -10.19 -16.01
N ASP A 150 5.91 -10.03 -17.13
CA ASP A 150 7.15 -9.25 -17.28
C ASP A 150 6.93 -7.79 -17.67
N LYS A 151 5.68 -7.41 -17.99
CA LYS A 151 5.31 -6.07 -18.42
C LYS A 151 4.94 -5.20 -17.23
N VAL A 152 5.52 -4.02 -17.17
CA VAL A 152 5.30 -3.05 -16.09
C VAL A 152 4.96 -1.70 -16.69
N LEU A 153 3.74 -1.24 -16.48
CA LEU A 153 3.25 0.06 -16.97
C LEU A 153 3.07 1.01 -15.78
N PRO A 154 3.98 1.98 -15.57
CA PRO A 154 3.86 2.92 -14.47
C PRO A 154 2.67 3.84 -14.65
N LEU A 155 1.97 4.13 -13.55
CA LEU A 155 0.93 5.13 -13.49
C LEU A 155 1.53 6.49 -13.11
N VAL A 156 0.69 7.53 -13.05
CA VAL A 156 1.12 8.82 -12.50
C VAL A 156 1.50 8.67 -11.03
N THR A 157 2.56 9.36 -10.62
CA THR A 157 3.05 9.33 -9.24
C THR A 157 2.09 10.03 -8.28
N SER A 158 2.18 9.68 -7.01
CA SER A 158 1.40 10.28 -5.93
C SER A 158 2.26 10.40 -4.67
N GLN A 159 1.84 11.25 -3.76
CA GLN A 159 2.44 11.39 -2.44
C GLN A 159 1.32 11.47 -1.42
N ASP A 160 1.34 10.58 -0.43
CA ASP A 160 0.39 10.56 0.69
C ASP A 160 1.00 11.19 1.94
N HIS A 161 0.11 11.59 2.85
CA HIS A 161 0.46 12.18 4.14
C HIS A 161 -0.19 11.37 5.25
N LYS A 162 0.62 10.61 5.99
CA LYS A 162 0.16 9.66 7.01
C LYS A 162 -0.06 10.28 8.39
N PRO A 163 0.75 11.25 8.86
CA PRO A 163 0.53 11.86 10.15
C PRO A 163 -0.78 12.65 10.23
N VAL A 164 -1.47 12.56 11.38
CA VAL A 164 -2.80 13.19 11.57
C VAL A 164 -2.74 14.71 11.69
N GLY A 165 -1.59 15.26 12.12
CA GLY A 165 -1.43 16.68 12.41
C GLY A 165 -0.76 17.46 11.28
N GLU A 166 -0.97 18.78 11.30
CA GLU A 166 -0.34 19.72 10.37
C GLU A 166 1.18 19.69 10.52
N GLY A 167 1.93 19.73 9.38
CA GLY A 167 3.38 19.67 9.37
C GLY A 167 3.95 18.26 9.58
N ASP A 168 3.21 17.23 9.20
CA ASP A 168 3.60 15.81 9.32
C ASP A 168 3.93 15.38 10.77
N VAL A 169 3.15 15.86 11.73
CA VAL A 169 3.31 15.52 13.15
C VAL A 169 2.14 14.69 13.67
N GLY A 170 2.38 13.99 14.79
CA GLY A 170 1.37 13.18 15.47
C GLY A 170 1.35 11.73 15.04
N LEU A 171 0.23 11.06 15.32
CA LEU A 171 0.09 9.63 15.06
C LEU A 171 -0.07 9.35 13.56
N ASN A 172 0.55 8.26 13.12
CA ASN A 172 0.34 7.75 11.78
C ASN A 172 -1.08 7.20 11.62
N THR A 173 -1.68 7.50 10.48
CA THR A 173 -3.02 7.07 10.07
C THR A 173 -2.94 6.15 8.85
N GLY A 174 -4.08 5.82 8.27
CA GLY A 174 -4.16 5.17 6.95
C GLY A 174 -3.83 6.09 5.78
N GLY A 175 -3.68 7.39 6.04
CA GLY A 175 -3.47 8.48 5.07
C GLY A 175 -4.52 9.57 5.25
N MET A 176 -4.08 10.80 5.48
CA MET A 176 -4.96 11.97 5.65
C MET A 176 -5.21 12.72 4.34
N GLY A 177 -4.53 12.32 3.30
CA GLY A 177 -4.68 12.87 1.97
C GLY A 177 -3.52 12.50 1.07
N ALA A 178 -3.72 12.73 -0.22
CA ALA A 178 -2.68 12.51 -1.21
C ALA A 178 -2.85 13.48 -2.37
N TYR A 179 -1.76 13.75 -3.07
CA TYR A 179 -1.82 14.50 -4.33
C TYR A 179 -1.06 13.79 -5.45
N SER A 180 -1.37 14.15 -6.68
CA SER A 180 -0.75 13.62 -7.89
C SER A 180 -0.57 14.74 -8.92
N PRO A 181 0.61 14.84 -9.60
CA PRO A 181 1.79 13.98 -9.45
C PRO A 181 2.58 14.32 -8.18
N ALA A 182 3.50 13.42 -7.77
CA ALA A 182 4.49 13.69 -6.73
C ALA A 182 5.65 14.54 -7.32
N PRO A 183 5.89 15.78 -6.86
CA PRO A 183 6.91 16.65 -7.44
C PRO A 183 8.33 16.10 -7.28
N ILE A 184 8.57 15.34 -6.20
CA ILE A 184 9.88 14.74 -5.92
C ILE A 184 10.29 13.70 -6.96
N VAL A 185 9.33 13.09 -7.67
CA VAL A 185 9.64 12.04 -8.65
C VAL A 185 9.84 12.67 -10.04
N SER A 186 11.07 13.06 -10.34
CA SER A 186 11.49 13.50 -11.67
C SER A 186 11.43 12.37 -12.71
N GLU A 187 11.52 12.68 -14.00
CA GLU A 187 11.62 11.67 -15.06
C GLU A 187 12.85 10.76 -14.91
N GLU A 188 13.97 11.30 -14.44
CA GLU A 188 15.19 10.54 -14.17
C GLU A 188 14.96 9.57 -13.01
N LEU A 189 14.36 10.05 -11.92
CA LEU A 189 14.05 9.23 -10.76
C LEU A 189 12.99 8.17 -11.09
N ASN A 190 12.01 8.49 -11.94
CA ASN A 190 11.05 7.51 -12.45
C ASN A 190 11.76 6.32 -13.14
N LYS A 191 12.73 6.61 -14.03
CA LYS A 191 13.54 5.56 -14.69
C LYS A 191 14.36 4.76 -13.68
N LYS A 192 14.94 5.42 -12.68
CA LYS A 192 15.69 4.76 -11.60
C LYS A 192 14.80 3.83 -10.80
N ILE A 193 13.59 4.27 -10.40
CA ILE A 193 12.59 3.44 -9.71
C ILE A 193 12.22 2.20 -10.55
N MET A 194 11.97 2.38 -11.84
CA MET A 194 11.66 1.26 -12.72
C MET A 194 12.81 0.24 -12.76
N ASN A 195 14.04 0.70 -12.90
CA ASN A 195 15.21 -0.18 -13.07
C ASN A 195 15.67 -0.85 -11.77
N GLU A 196 15.62 -0.13 -10.64
CA GLU A 196 16.17 -0.63 -9.38
C GLU A 196 15.11 -1.27 -8.46
N VAL A 197 13.81 -0.97 -8.69
CA VAL A 197 12.73 -1.46 -7.83
C VAL A 197 11.74 -2.32 -8.61
N MET A 198 11.08 -1.77 -9.63
CA MET A 198 9.92 -2.42 -10.26
C MET A 198 10.33 -3.65 -11.08
N TYR A 199 11.28 -3.50 -12.02
CA TYR A 199 11.74 -4.64 -12.83
C TYR A 199 12.43 -5.73 -12.00
N PRO A 200 13.31 -5.45 -11.02
CA PRO A 200 13.85 -6.48 -10.16
C PRO A 200 12.78 -7.24 -9.37
N THR A 201 11.74 -6.55 -8.90
CA THR A 201 10.62 -7.17 -8.18
C THR A 201 9.85 -8.13 -9.08
N VAL A 202 9.44 -7.66 -10.24
CA VAL A 202 8.64 -8.46 -11.19
C VAL A 202 9.42 -9.65 -11.72
N ASN A 203 10.67 -9.43 -12.13
CA ASN A 203 11.57 -10.48 -12.59
C ASN A 203 11.90 -11.49 -11.48
N GLY A 204 12.02 -11.03 -10.24
CA GLY A 204 12.21 -11.89 -9.07
C GLY A 204 11.04 -12.85 -8.88
N LEU A 205 9.82 -12.35 -8.94
CA LEU A 205 8.60 -13.16 -8.82
C LEU A 205 8.47 -14.17 -9.97
N ILE A 206 8.83 -13.80 -11.20
CA ILE A 206 8.86 -14.71 -12.36
C ILE A 206 9.87 -15.83 -12.12
N LYS A 207 11.08 -15.51 -11.64
CA LYS A 207 12.11 -16.51 -11.31
C LYS A 207 11.66 -17.49 -10.22
N GLU A 208 10.79 -17.06 -9.33
CA GLU A 208 10.19 -17.93 -8.30
C GLU A 208 8.96 -18.70 -8.80
N GLY A 209 8.57 -18.54 -10.07
CA GLY A 209 7.43 -19.24 -10.68
C GLY A 209 6.08 -18.61 -10.38
N HIS A 210 6.07 -17.38 -9.89
CA HIS A 210 4.85 -16.65 -9.48
C HIS A 210 4.74 -15.28 -10.17
N PRO A 211 4.51 -15.23 -11.49
CA PRO A 211 4.39 -13.98 -12.23
C PRO A 211 3.28 -13.10 -11.62
N TYR A 212 3.51 -11.80 -11.62
CA TYR A 212 2.58 -10.83 -11.04
C TYR A 212 1.50 -10.42 -12.04
N LEU A 213 0.27 -10.29 -11.56
CA LEU A 213 -0.84 -9.66 -12.28
C LEU A 213 -1.58 -8.74 -11.31
N GLY A 214 -1.62 -7.43 -11.57
CA GLY A 214 -2.32 -6.51 -10.67
C GLY A 214 -1.66 -5.16 -10.55
N PHE A 215 -2.14 -4.36 -9.61
CA PHE A 215 -1.45 -3.15 -9.18
C PHE A 215 -0.31 -3.51 -8.23
N LEU A 216 0.87 -3.01 -8.53
CA LEU A 216 2.02 -3.08 -7.65
C LEU A 216 2.39 -1.67 -7.20
N TYR A 217 2.23 -1.40 -5.92
CA TYR A 217 2.56 -0.13 -5.29
C TYR A 217 3.85 -0.28 -4.48
N ALA A 218 4.86 0.51 -4.81
CA ALA A 218 6.07 0.69 -4.04
C ALA A 218 5.98 1.99 -3.23
N GLY A 219 5.97 1.87 -1.90
CA GLY A 219 6.19 2.98 -0.97
C GLY A 219 7.68 3.24 -0.86
N LEU A 220 8.11 4.44 -1.22
CA LEU A 220 9.51 4.80 -1.37
C LEU A 220 9.89 5.90 -0.39
N MET A 221 11.10 5.82 0.18
CA MET A 221 11.80 6.93 0.81
C MET A 221 12.84 7.44 -0.16
N ILE A 222 12.82 8.74 -0.44
CA ILE A 222 13.69 9.41 -1.40
C ILE A 222 14.50 10.48 -0.68
N LYS A 223 15.83 10.40 -0.76
CA LYS A 223 16.75 11.40 -0.24
C LYS A 223 17.92 11.56 -1.21
N ASP A 224 18.23 12.77 -1.64
CA ASP A 224 19.37 13.08 -2.52
C ASP A 224 19.41 12.21 -3.80
N ASN A 225 18.25 11.97 -4.43
CA ASN A 225 18.03 11.05 -5.56
C ASN A 225 18.34 9.57 -5.26
N GLU A 226 18.59 9.21 -4.01
CA GLU A 226 18.65 7.81 -3.60
C GLU A 226 17.26 7.31 -3.20
N ILE A 227 17.00 6.02 -3.53
CA ILE A 227 15.70 5.38 -3.35
C ILE A 227 15.88 4.23 -2.38
N LYS A 228 15.00 4.13 -1.38
CA LYS A 228 14.84 2.93 -0.57
C LYS A 228 13.37 2.54 -0.48
N VAL A 229 13.07 1.26 -0.72
CA VAL A 229 11.71 0.74 -0.58
C VAL A 229 11.36 0.60 0.89
N LEU A 230 10.29 1.27 1.32
CA LEU A 230 9.70 1.14 2.65
C LEU A 230 8.86 -0.13 2.76
N GLU A 231 7.97 -0.32 1.78
CA GLU A 231 7.05 -1.45 1.68
C GLU A 231 6.50 -1.60 0.26
N PHE A 232 5.94 -2.76 -0.06
CA PHE A 232 5.05 -2.95 -1.19
C PHE A 232 3.62 -3.10 -0.72
N ASN A 233 2.69 -2.59 -1.53
CA ASN A 233 1.28 -2.93 -1.46
C ASN A 233 0.88 -3.62 -2.77
N CYS A 234 0.12 -4.71 -2.66
CA CYS A 234 -0.27 -5.55 -3.80
C CYS A 234 -1.63 -5.14 -4.39
N ARG A 235 -1.99 -3.91 -4.22
CA ARG A 235 -3.25 -3.28 -4.60
C ARG A 235 -3.03 -1.79 -4.81
N PHE A 236 -4.08 -1.11 -5.24
CA PHE A 236 -4.05 0.35 -5.31
C PHE A 236 -3.93 0.97 -3.90
N GLY A 237 -3.31 2.15 -3.80
CA GLY A 237 -3.16 2.88 -2.54
C GLY A 237 -4.46 3.52 -2.05
N ASP A 238 -4.57 3.74 -0.76
CA ASP A 238 -5.61 4.54 -0.12
C ASP A 238 -4.91 5.48 0.88
N PRO A 239 -4.93 6.80 0.62
CA PRO A 239 -5.85 7.58 -0.24
C PRO A 239 -5.32 7.95 -1.65
N GLU A 240 -4.29 7.33 -2.20
CA GLU A 240 -3.70 7.70 -3.49
C GLU A 240 -4.61 7.41 -4.70
N THR A 241 -5.49 6.42 -4.58
CA THR A 241 -6.42 6.04 -5.66
C THR A 241 -7.26 7.21 -6.13
N GLN A 242 -7.83 7.98 -5.21
CA GLN A 242 -8.76 9.05 -5.54
C GLN A 242 -8.10 10.13 -6.41
N PRO A 243 -6.98 10.76 -6.03
CA PRO A 243 -6.33 11.77 -6.86
C PRO A 243 -5.79 11.19 -8.18
N ILE A 244 -5.31 9.95 -8.21
CA ILE A 244 -4.86 9.31 -9.44
C ILE A 244 -6.03 9.08 -10.40
N MET A 245 -7.16 8.57 -9.91
CA MET A 245 -8.34 8.29 -10.74
C MET A 245 -9.00 9.55 -11.30
N ILE A 246 -8.98 10.67 -10.58
CA ILE A 246 -9.45 11.97 -11.11
C ILE A 246 -8.64 12.40 -12.33
N ARG A 247 -7.35 12.05 -12.39
CA ARG A 247 -6.48 12.36 -13.52
C ARG A 247 -6.60 11.38 -14.69
N LEU A 248 -7.11 10.18 -14.45
CA LEU A 248 -7.25 9.15 -15.48
C LEU A 248 -8.38 9.51 -16.45
N LYS A 249 -8.06 9.66 -17.73
CA LYS A 249 -9.02 9.93 -18.81
C LYS A 249 -9.41 8.67 -19.58
N SER A 250 -8.53 7.68 -19.64
CA SER A 250 -8.81 6.39 -20.27
C SER A 250 -9.53 5.43 -19.32
N SER A 251 -10.05 4.34 -19.83
CA SER A 251 -10.83 3.36 -19.06
C SER A 251 -9.93 2.49 -18.19
N LEU A 252 -10.11 2.53 -16.86
CA LEU A 252 -9.45 1.61 -15.92
C LEU A 252 -9.81 0.15 -16.21
N VAL A 253 -11.06 -0.13 -16.60
CA VAL A 253 -11.50 -1.49 -16.94
C VAL A 253 -10.75 -2.04 -18.13
N GLN A 254 -10.58 -1.24 -19.20
CA GLN A 254 -9.81 -1.64 -20.38
C GLN A 254 -8.33 -1.87 -20.03
N LEU A 255 -7.75 -1.04 -19.17
CA LEU A 255 -6.38 -1.23 -18.69
C LEU A 255 -6.22 -2.58 -17.95
N CYS A 256 -7.13 -2.91 -17.03
CA CYS A 256 -7.12 -4.19 -16.33
C CYS A 256 -7.32 -5.38 -17.27
N LEU A 257 -8.22 -5.26 -18.25
CA LEU A 257 -8.46 -6.31 -19.24
C LEU A 257 -7.23 -6.51 -20.16
N SER A 258 -6.57 -5.43 -20.58
CA SER A 258 -5.32 -5.53 -21.36
C SER A 258 -4.24 -6.26 -20.60
N ALA A 259 -4.13 -6.00 -19.29
CA ALA A 259 -3.17 -6.71 -18.43
C ALA A 259 -3.52 -8.21 -18.30
N ILE A 260 -4.79 -8.54 -18.11
CA ILE A 260 -5.25 -9.96 -18.04
C ILE A 260 -4.99 -10.69 -19.35
N ASN A 261 -5.20 -10.03 -20.48
CA ASN A 261 -5.02 -10.59 -21.82
C ASN A 261 -3.58 -10.57 -22.32
N ASP A 262 -2.62 -10.15 -21.49
CA ASP A 262 -1.19 -10.04 -21.82
C ASP A 262 -0.87 -9.03 -22.95
N ASP A 263 -1.73 -8.01 -23.09
CA ASP A 263 -1.66 -6.98 -24.11
C ASP A 263 -1.38 -5.58 -23.53
N LEU A 264 -0.65 -5.53 -22.41
CA LEU A 264 -0.38 -4.28 -21.70
C LEU A 264 0.51 -3.32 -22.51
N ASP A 265 1.41 -3.85 -23.35
CA ASP A 265 2.34 -3.02 -24.15
C ASP A 265 1.62 -2.19 -25.22
N SER A 266 0.48 -2.65 -25.71
CA SER A 266 -0.32 -1.92 -26.71
C SER A 266 -1.22 -0.86 -26.05
N HIS A 267 -1.42 -0.94 -24.75
CA HIS A 267 -2.35 -0.07 -24.01
C HIS A 267 -1.73 1.30 -23.74
N LYS A 268 -2.40 2.35 -24.23
CA LYS A 268 -2.02 3.73 -23.95
C LYS A 268 -2.93 4.32 -22.88
N ILE A 269 -2.32 4.79 -21.80
CA ILE A 269 -3.05 5.51 -20.76
C ILE A 269 -3.06 7.00 -21.11
N ASP A 270 -4.25 7.61 -21.11
CA ASP A 270 -4.41 9.05 -21.24
C ASP A 270 -4.62 9.69 -19.86
N TRP A 271 -3.80 10.68 -19.54
CA TRP A 271 -3.81 11.39 -18.28
C TRP A 271 -4.17 12.86 -18.44
N SER A 272 -4.87 13.40 -17.46
CA SER A 272 -5.00 14.85 -17.31
C SER A 272 -3.64 15.47 -16.97
N ASN A 273 -3.34 16.61 -17.58
CA ASN A 273 -2.19 17.43 -17.22
C ASN A 273 -2.40 18.27 -15.94
N LYS A 274 -3.64 18.30 -15.43
CA LYS A 274 -3.95 18.97 -14.17
C LYS A 274 -3.40 18.18 -12.99
N HIS A 275 -3.08 18.87 -11.91
CA HIS A 275 -2.81 18.26 -10.61
C HIS A 275 -4.13 17.92 -9.92
N SER A 276 -4.08 16.96 -9.02
CA SER A 276 -5.21 16.58 -8.16
C SER A 276 -4.75 16.44 -6.72
N CYS A 277 -5.64 16.79 -5.81
CA CYS A 277 -5.42 16.65 -4.37
C CYS A 277 -6.67 16.04 -3.74
N GLY A 278 -6.48 14.99 -2.95
CA GLY A 278 -7.51 14.38 -2.11
C GLY A 278 -7.25 14.71 -0.64
N VAL A 279 -8.29 15.08 0.07
CA VAL A 279 -8.23 15.33 1.52
C VAL A 279 -9.19 14.38 2.22
N VAL A 280 -8.70 13.66 3.22
CA VAL A 280 -9.51 12.77 4.04
C VAL A 280 -10.13 13.55 5.18
N ILE A 281 -11.45 13.51 5.26
CA ILE A 281 -12.22 14.07 6.39
C ILE A 281 -12.57 12.91 7.31
N ALA A 282 -12.14 12.99 8.56
CA ALA A 282 -12.34 11.95 9.55
C ALA A 282 -13.08 12.51 10.78
N SER A 283 -13.69 11.62 11.57
CA SER A 283 -14.29 11.97 12.86
C SER A 283 -13.21 12.44 13.84
N ASP A 284 -13.60 13.38 14.71
CA ASP A 284 -12.73 13.84 15.79
C ASP A 284 -12.25 12.69 16.68
N GLY A 285 -10.96 12.71 17.02
CA GLY A 285 -10.27 11.62 17.75
C GLY A 285 -9.62 10.56 16.88
N TYR A 286 -9.86 10.53 15.54
CA TYR A 286 -9.14 9.62 14.63
C TYR A 286 -7.63 9.88 14.67
N PRO A 287 -6.75 8.87 14.64
CA PRO A 287 -6.98 7.42 14.42
C PRO A 287 -7.20 6.58 15.69
N GLU A 288 -7.31 7.20 16.85
CA GLU A 288 -7.49 6.49 18.12
C GLU A 288 -8.96 6.13 18.37
N SER A 289 -9.56 6.70 19.41
CA SER A 289 -10.96 6.49 19.76
C SER A 289 -11.81 7.63 19.23
N TYR A 290 -12.74 7.35 18.35
CA TYR A 290 -13.64 8.32 17.74
C TYR A 290 -15.09 7.84 17.77
N GLU A 291 -16.02 8.79 17.75
CA GLU A 291 -17.43 8.49 17.66
C GLU A 291 -17.82 8.08 16.23
N SER A 292 -18.54 6.98 16.11
CA SER A 292 -19.11 6.50 14.85
C SER A 292 -20.59 6.91 14.72
N ASN A 293 -21.12 6.79 13.51
CA ASN A 293 -22.51 7.09 13.14
C ASN A 293 -22.92 8.56 13.38
N LYS A 294 -21.98 9.48 13.27
CA LYS A 294 -22.30 10.93 13.19
C LYS A 294 -22.87 11.24 11.80
N GLU A 295 -23.91 12.06 11.76
CA GLU A 295 -24.47 12.54 10.50
C GLU A 295 -23.44 13.40 9.75
N VAL A 296 -23.26 13.08 8.46
CA VAL A 296 -22.41 13.85 7.54
C VAL A 296 -23.30 14.69 6.67
N SER A 297 -23.13 16.01 6.76
CA SER A 297 -23.82 16.97 5.90
C SER A 297 -22.88 17.44 4.78
N PHE A 298 -23.44 17.67 3.60
CA PHE A 298 -22.72 18.18 2.44
C PHE A 298 -23.27 19.58 2.10
N ASP A 299 -22.36 20.50 1.79
CA ASP A 299 -22.77 21.79 1.26
C ASP A 299 -23.28 21.62 -0.17
N SER A 300 -24.38 22.31 -0.50
CA SER A 300 -24.99 22.28 -1.85
C SER A 300 -24.18 23.07 -2.89
N ASN A 301 -23.19 23.85 -2.50
CA ASN A 301 -22.29 24.55 -3.39
C ASN A 301 -21.14 23.64 -3.84
N GLU A 302 -21.45 22.66 -4.69
CA GLU A 302 -20.43 21.76 -5.23
C GLU A 302 -19.58 22.50 -6.27
N ASP A 303 -18.26 22.49 -6.05
CA ASP A 303 -17.30 22.79 -7.11
C ASP A 303 -17.41 21.67 -8.18
N PRO A 304 -17.73 21.98 -9.45
CA PRO A 304 -17.87 20.97 -10.48
C PRO A 304 -16.58 20.17 -10.76
N GLU A 305 -15.43 20.67 -10.33
CA GLU A 305 -14.14 19.96 -10.42
C GLU A 305 -13.86 19.09 -9.18
N ALA A 306 -14.60 19.25 -8.09
CA ALA A 306 -14.48 18.43 -6.90
C ALA A 306 -15.25 17.11 -7.02
N LYS A 307 -14.73 16.06 -6.41
CA LYS A 307 -15.38 14.75 -6.29
C LYS A 307 -15.40 14.32 -4.84
N LEU A 308 -16.58 13.94 -4.37
CA LEU A 308 -16.74 13.32 -3.06
C LEU A 308 -16.63 11.79 -3.20
N PHE A 309 -15.79 11.18 -2.37
CA PHE A 309 -15.64 9.75 -2.26
C PHE A 309 -16.05 9.30 -0.86
N HIS A 310 -17.05 8.41 -0.81
CA HIS A 310 -17.47 7.80 0.44
C HIS A 310 -16.53 6.64 0.81
N ALA A 311 -15.94 6.67 2.01
CA ALA A 311 -15.09 5.63 2.52
C ALA A 311 -15.76 4.91 3.72
N GLY A 312 -15.66 5.45 4.93
CA GLY A 312 -16.24 4.87 6.14
C GLY A 312 -17.71 5.24 6.40
N THR A 313 -18.43 5.65 5.40
CA THR A 313 -19.83 6.11 5.53
C THR A 313 -20.83 5.02 5.18
N LYS A 314 -22.03 5.14 5.69
CA LYS A 314 -23.20 4.29 5.35
C LYS A 314 -24.49 5.12 5.31
N LEU A 315 -25.48 4.62 4.61
CA LEU A 315 -26.84 5.19 4.67
C LEU A 315 -27.59 4.56 5.86
N GLN A 316 -28.12 5.37 6.75
CA GLN A 316 -28.93 4.98 7.89
C GLN A 316 -30.08 5.97 8.06
N ASP A 317 -31.33 5.49 8.03
CA ASP A 317 -32.56 6.29 8.16
C ASP A 317 -32.55 7.54 7.24
N ASP A 318 -32.24 7.30 5.96
CA ASP A 318 -32.10 8.32 4.89
C ASP A 318 -31.00 9.39 5.13
N LYS A 319 -30.13 9.19 6.10
CA LYS A 319 -28.99 10.03 6.40
C LYS A 319 -27.68 9.32 6.12
N VAL A 320 -26.69 10.07 5.66
CA VAL A 320 -25.31 9.58 5.54
C VAL A 320 -24.64 9.74 6.92
N VAL A 321 -24.13 8.63 7.45
CA VAL A 321 -23.44 8.59 8.73
C VAL A 321 -22.11 7.87 8.61
#